data_1dea60e2e7613ed0aa66cd013cac6223
#
_entry.id   1dea60e2e7613ed0aa66cd013cac6223
#
_cell.length_a   1.000
_cell.length_b   1.000
_cell.length_c   1.000
_cell.angle_alpha   90.00
_cell.angle_beta   90.00
_cell.angle_gamma   90.00
#
_symmetry.space_group_name_H-M   'P 1'
#
loop_
_entity.id
_entity.type
_entity.pdbx_description
1 polymer ?
#
loop_
_entity_poly.entity_id
_entity_poly.type
_entity_poly.pdbx_seq_one_letter_code
_entity_poly.pdbx_strand_id
1 'polypeptide(L)'
;MLTPKTEADLARIVAEAEAPLRIQGGGTRPIGMPTNGTVLSTSALSGIELYDPGSLTLVAKAGTPVAEIEAALDAEGQRLAFEPMDHRGLLGTTGTPTIGGVAAANVSGPRRIQSGAARDFMLGVRFVDGRGQIIKNGGRVMKNVTGYDLVKLMAGSYGTLGVLTEISLKVLPKPRATGVMLIEGLSDDRAVTALSRALGSPFEVSGAAHLQKGQDGAPVTMIRLEGFESSVAYRAGELGKSLTDFGEFTLETDPERTAAGWAHIRDVVPFQGRDGDVWRLSVKPSDAPGVVASLSGAEAFYDWGGGLIWLLAPEGSGVTAQSIRAAVARVGGHATLIRGTPSQGAFQPLSPAVAALQDGLRRKFDPRQILNPGLMTEGQAA
;
A
#
# COMPACT_ATOMS: atom_id res chain seq x y z
N MET A 1 -14.86 23.56 -1.43
CA MET A 1 -14.65 22.18 -1.90
C MET A 1 -15.41 22.00 -3.20
N LEU A 2 -14.75 21.51 -4.24
CA LEU A 2 -15.31 21.18 -5.55
C LEU A 2 -15.57 19.68 -5.61
N THR A 3 -16.76 19.29 -6.09
CA THR A 3 -17.18 17.88 -6.12
C THR A 3 -17.86 17.57 -7.46
N PRO A 4 -17.06 17.40 -8.55
CA PRO A 4 -17.59 17.10 -9.88
C PRO A 4 -18.36 15.77 -9.88
N LYS A 5 -19.47 15.73 -10.59
CA LYS A 5 -20.30 14.53 -10.74
C LYS A 5 -20.00 13.75 -12.01
N THR A 6 -19.34 14.41 -12.98
CA THR A 6 -18.94 13.78 -14.24
C THR A 6 -17.46 14.04 -14.54
N GLU A 7 -16.87 13.19 -15.38
CA GLU A 7 -15.50 13.38 -15.86
C GLU A 7 -15.36 14.69 -16.67
N ALA A 8 -16.39 15.07 -17.42
CA ALA A 8 -16.40 16.33 -18.17
C ALA A 8 -16.41 17.57 -17.24
N ASP A 9 -17.18 17.53 -16.15
CA ASP A 9 -17.15 18.59 -15.11
C ASP A 9 -15.76 18.68 -14.47
N LEU A 10 -15.14 17.55 -14.15
CA LEU A 10 -13.79 17.51 -13.60
C LEU A 10 -12.79 18.14 -14.60
N ALA A 11 -12.87 17.75 -15.87
CA ALA A 11 -11.98 18.26 -16.90
C ALA A 11 -12.10 19.79 -17.04
N ARG A 12 -13.33 20.32 -17.05
CA ARG A 12 -13.61 21.76 -17.09
C ARG A 12 -13.05 22.47 -15.85
N ILE A 13 -13.31 21.94 -14.64
CA ILE A 13 -12.78 22.50 -13.38
C ILE A 13 -11.26 22.59 -13.43
N VAL A 14 -10.58 21.54 -13.87
CA VAL A 14 -9.11 21.53 -13.96
C VAL A 14 -8.64 22.51 -15.04
N ALA A 15 -9.28 22.56 -16.20
CA ALA A 15 -8.91 23.48 -17.28
C ALA A 15 -9.00 24.96 -16.86
N GLU A 16 -10.06 25.32 -16.13
CA GLU A 16 -10.36 26.67 -15.67
C GLU A 16 -9.66 27.07 -14.37
N ALA A 17 -8.98 26.13 -13.69
CA ALA A 17 -8.35 26.42 -12.42
C ALA A 17 -7.21 27.44 -12.53
N GLU A 18 -7.30 28.54 -11.80
CA GLU A 18 -6.26 29.58 -11.70
C GLU A 18 -5.37 29.42 -10.47
N ALA A 19 -5.75 28.54 -9.55
CA ALA A 19 -5.06 28.29 -8.29
C ALA A 19 -4.86 26.79 -8.06
N PRO A 20 -3.96 26.39 -7.15
CA PRO A 20 -3.71 25.00 -6.80
C PRO A 20 -4.97 24.24 -6.40
N LEU A 21 -5.04 22.99 -6.80
CA LEU A 21 -6.08 22.02 -6.45
C LEU A 21 -5.51 20.95 -5.55
N ARG A 22 -6.14 20.76 -4.39
CA ARG A 22 -5.85 19.64 -3.49
C ARG A 22 -6.76 18.47 -3.84
N ILE A 23 -6.20 17.49 -4.54
CA ILE A 23 -6.94 16.30 -5.01
C ILE A 23 -7.19 15.37 -3.82
N GLN A 24 -8.46 15.03 -3.61
CA GLN A 24 -8.88 14.17 -2.51
C GLN A 24 -9.90 13.13 -3.01
N GLY A 25 -9.71 11.86 -2.65
CA GLY A 25 -10.76 10.84 -2.71
C GLY A 25 -11.66 10.92 -1.49
N GLY A 26 -11.68 9.88 -0.67
CA GLY A 26 -12.47 9.85 0.56
C GLY A 26 -11.83 10.51 1.79
N GLY A 27 -10.66 11.13 1.69
CA GLY A 27 -10.02 11.85 2.78
C GLY A 27 -9.40 10.98 3.89
N THR A 28 -9.22 9.69 3.64
CA THR A 28 -8.75 8.72 4.65
C THR A 28 -7.24 8.67 4.82
N ARG A 29 -6.47 9.30 3.90
CA ARG A 29 -5.02 9.16 3.88
C ARG A 29 -4.32 10.46 3.52
N PRO A 30 -4.23 11.41 4.45
CA PRO A 30 -3.52 12.67 4.26
C PRO A 30 -2.00 12.48 4.44
N ILE A 31 -1.37 11.65 3.58
CA ILE A 31 0.08 11.39 3.56
C ILE A 31 0.72 12.34 2.56
N GLY A 32 1.87 12.89 2.92
CA GLY A 32 2.60 13.88 2.12
C GLY A 32 2.69 15.23 2.82
N MET A 33 3.33 16.20 2.19
CA MET A 33 3.33 17.56 2.67
C MET A 33 1.92 18.17 2.55
N PRO A 34 1.47 18.96 3.52
CA PRO A 34 0.23 19.71 3.39
C PRO A 34 0.25 20.56 2.12
N THR A 35 -0.77 20.41 1.28
CA THR A 35 -0.91 21.21 0.06
C THR A 35 -1.93 22.31 0.27
N ASN A 36 -1.56 23.54 -0.06
CA ASN A 36 -2.49 24.66 -0.13
C ASN A 36 -3.31 24.53 -1.42
N GLY A 37 -4.56 25.01 -1.39
CA GLY A 37 -5.41 25.01 -2.56
C GLY A 37 -6.85 24.60 -2.29
N THR A 38 -7.68 24.76 -3.32
CA THR A 38 -9.08 24.35 -3.25
C THR A 38 -9.19 22.83 -3.30
N VAL A 39 -9.90 22.24 -2.34
CA VAL A 39 -10.17 20.79 -2.34
C VAL A 39 -11.01 20.42 -3.55
N LEU A 40 -10.49 19.49 -4.36
CA LEU A 40 -11.18 18.84 -5.47
C LEU A 40 -11.41 17.37 -5.09
N SER A 41 -12.64 17.03 -4.73
CA SER A 41 -13.02 15.69 -4.30
C SER A 41 -13.53 14.86 -5.47
N THR A 42 -13.00 13.65 -5.63
CA THR A 42 -13.49 12.67 -6.61
C THR A 42 -14.60 11.77 -6.05
N SER A 43 -15.04 11.98 -4.83
CA SER A 43 -16.01 11.09 -4.12
C SER A 43 -17.35 10.95 -4.85
N ALA A 44 -17.79 11.96 -5.62
CA ALA A 44 -19.03 11.88 -6.42
C ALA A 44 -18.85 11.13 -7.76
N LEU A 45 -17.62 10.87 -8.19
CA LEU A 45 -17.33 9.97 -9.30
C LEU A 45 -17.32 8.53 -8.78
N SER A 46 -18.50 7.98 -8.46
CA SER A 46 -18.68 6.68 -7.78
C SER A 46 -19.55 5.74 -8.61
N GLY A 47 -19.36 4.45 -8.37
CA GLY A 47 -20.10 3.34 -8.95
C GLY A 47 -19.22 2.35 -9.71
N ILE A 48 -19.65 1.09 -9.71
CA ILE A 48 -19.06 0.01 -10.51
C ILE A 48 -19.67 0.11 -11.92
N GLU A 49 -18.83 0.42 -12.92
CA GLU A 49 -19.26 0.56 -14.32
C GLU A 49 -19.38 -0.79 -15.04
N LEU A 50 -18.54 -1.74 -14.66
CA LEU A 50 -18.56 -3.10 -15.19
C LEU A 50 -18.01 -4.05 -14.12
N TYR A 51 -18.68 -5.16 -13.95
CA TYR A 51 -18.09 -6.31 -13.27
C TYR A 51 -18.41 -7.57 -14.08
N ASP A 52 -17.37 -8.24 -14.52
CA ASP A 52 -17.44 -9.52 -15.23
C ASP A 52 -16.67 -10.58 -14.41
N PRO A 53 -17.36 -11.35 -13.55
CA PRO A 53 -16.73 -12.38 -12.73
C PRO A 53 -16.03 -13.45 -13.56
N GLY A 54 -16.55 -13.79 -14.75
CA GLY A 54 -15.98 -14.81 -15.62
C GLY A 54 -14.63 -14.40 -16.22
N SER A 55 -14.45 -13.13 -16.55
CA SER A 55 -13.18 -12.60 -17.04
C SER A 55 -12.28 -12.03 -15.93
N LEU A 56 -12.68 -12.15 -14.66
CA LEU A 56 -11.95 -11.62 -13.50
C LEU A 56 -11.63 -10.13 -13.64
N THR A 57 -12.59 -9.36 -14.15
CA THR A 57 -12.38 -7.95 -14.47
C THR A 57 -13.45 -7.07 -13.86
N LEU A 58 -13.04 -6.01 -13.19
CA LEU A 58 -13.89 -4.99 -12.60
C LEU A 58 -13.46 -3.60 -13.09
N VAL A 59 -14.42 -2.76 -13.45
CA VAL A 59 -14.21 -1.35 -13.78
C VAL A 59 -15.04 -0.50 -12.84
N ALA A 60 -14.40 0.43 -12.15
CA ALA A 60 -15.06 1.32 -11.20
C ALA A 60 -14.59 2.77 -11.36
N LYS A 61 -15.48 3.70 -11.10
CA LYS A 61 -15.12 5.12 -10.96
C LYS A 61 -14.21 5.33 -9.76
N ALA A 62 -13.32 6.31 -9.83
CA ALA A 62 -12.27 6.50 -8.83
C ALA A 62 -12.79 6.81 -7.42
N GLY A 63 -13.97 7.41 -7.29
CA GLY A 63 -14.61 7.70 -6.01
C GLY A 63 -15.39 6.53 -5.40
N THR A 64 -15.45 5.36 -6.07
CA THR A 64 -16.18 4.19 -5.56
C THR A 64 -15.54 3.72 -4.25
N PRO A 65 -16.34 3.54 -3.18
CA PRO A 65 -15.87 2.98 -1.93
C PRO A 65 -15.23 1.61 -2.11
N VAL A 66 -14.09 1.38 -1.45
CA VAL A 66 -13.45 0.06 -1.46
C VAL A 66 -14.38 -1.01 -0.91
N ALA A 67 -15.13 -0.71 0.15
CA ALA A 67 -16.10 -1.63 0.74
C ALA A 67 -17.22 -2.05 -0.23
N GLU A 68 -17.68 -1.14 -1.12
CA GLU A 68 -18.66 -1.47 -2.16
C GLU A 68 -18.08 -2.49 -3.17
N ILE A 69 -16.83 -2.27 -3.57
CA ILE A 69 -16.13 -3.19 -4.48
C ILE A 69 -15.91 -4.55 -3.80
N GLU A 70 -15.45 -4.55 -2.55
CA GLU A 70 -15.23 -5.78 -1.80
C GLU A 70 -16.51 -6.58 -1.59
N ALA A 71 -17.64 -5.90 -1.32
CA ALA A 71 -18.96 -6.55 -1.21
C ALA A 71 -19.40 -7.18 -2.54
N ALA A 72 -19.22 -6.46 -3.66
CA ALA A 72 -19.56 -7.01 -4.98
C ALA A 72 -18.69 -8.22 -5.34
N LEU A 73 -17.39 -8.16 -5.03
CA LEU A 73 -16.47 -9.27 -5.27
C LEU A 73 -16.75 -10.47 -4.36
N ASP A 74 -17.12 -10.20 -3.11
CA ASP A 74 -17.44 -11.25 -2.12
C ASP A 74 -18.63 -12.10 -2.54
N ALA A 75 -19.66 -11.46 -3.10
CA ALA A 75 -20.84 -12.15 -3.63
C ALA A 75 -20.51 -13.20 -4.71
N GLU A 76 -19.41 -13.01 -5.44
CA GLU A 76 -18.91 -13.92 -6.49
C GLU A 76 -17.71 -14.77 -6.03
N GLY A 77 -17.39 -14.79 -4.74
CA GLY A 77 -16.24 -15.50 -4.20
C GLY A 77 -14.90 -14.98 -4.72
N GLN A 78 -14.81 -13.68 -5.05
CA GLN A 78 -13.61 -13.02 -5.56
C GLN A 78 -13.09 -11.98 -4.56
N ARG A 79 -11.91 -11.43 -4.85
CA ARG A 79 -11.22 -10.47 -3.96
C ARG A 79 -10.28 -9.53 -4.71
N LEU A 80 -9.96 -8.40 -4.07
CA LEU A 80 -8.79 -7.59 -4.39
C LEU A 80 -7.54 -8.28 -3.83
N ALA A 81 -6.77 -8.96 -4.67
CA ALA A 81 -5.65 -9.79 -4.21
C ALA A 81 -4.49 -8.99 -3.61
N PHE A 82 -4.38 -7.71 -3.94
CA PHE A 82 -3.37 -6.81 -3.39
C PHE A 82 -3.67 -6.29 -1.97
N GLU A 83 -4.79 -6.69 -1.37
CA GLU A 83 -5.18 -6.41 0.04
C GLU A 83 -4.96 -4.95 0.47
N PRO A 84 -5.74 -3.98 -0.03
CA PRO A 84 -5.50 -2.59 0.31
C PRO A 84 -5.70 -2.34 1.82
N MET A 85 -4.71 -1.68 2.44
CA MET A 85 -4.78 -1.27 3.84
C MET A 85 -5.88 -0.24 4.07
N ASP A 86 -6.61 -0.36 5.17
CA ASP A 86 -7.45 0.71 5.71
C ASP A 86 -6.62 1.59 6.66
N HIS A 87 -6.32 2.80 6.21
CA HIS A 87 -5.50 3.74 6.97
C HIS A 87 -6.24 4.45 8.09
N ARG A 88 -7.58 4.35 8.15
CA ARG A 88 -8.39 5.15 9.09
C ARG A 88 -8.02 4.92 10.55
N GLY A 89 -7.86 3.66 10.94
CA GLY A 89 -7.47 3.31 12.32
C GLY A 89 -6.09 3.86 12.70
N LEU A 90 -5.12 3.79 11.77
CA LEU A 90 -3.77 4.31 12.02
C LEU A 90 -3.72 5.84 12.03
N LEU A 91 -4.47 6.51 11.15
CA LEU A 91 -4.41 7.96 10.95
C LEU A 91 -5.50 8.73 11.72
N GLY A 92 -6.44 8.04 12.39
CA GLY A 92 -7.55 8.68 13.09
C GLY A 92 -8.52 9.42 12.16
N THR A 93 -8.64 8.99 10.89
CA THR A 93 -9.51 9.65 9.90
C THR A 93 -10.87 8.96 9.78
N THR A 94 -11.91 9.73 9.40
CA THR A 94 -13.31 9.26 9.37
C THR A 94 -13.92 9.17 7.97
N GLY A 95 -13.15 9.49 6.93
CA GLY A 95 -13.62 9.43 5.55
C GLY A 95 -13.87 7.99 5.05
N THR A 96 -14.24 7.86 3.79
CA THR A 96 -14.48 6.56 3.15
C THR A 96 -13.35 6.21 2.18
N PRO A 97 -12.60 5.10 2.37
CA PRO A 97 -11.56 4.69 1.42
C PRO A 97 -12.13 4.48 0.02
N THR A 98 -11.49 5.06 -0.99
CA THR A 98 -11.92 4.95 -2.40
C THR A 98 -10.88 4.23 -3.24
N ILE A 99 -11.33 3.56 -4.30
CA ILE A 99 -10.43 2.80 -5.18
C ILE A 99 -9.44 3.72 -5.91
N GLY A 100 -9.84 4.94 -6.25
CA GLY A 100 -8.94 5.96 -6.82
C GLY A 100 -7.83 6.36 -5.85
N GLY A 101 -8.16 6.49 -4.56
CA GLY A 101 -7.18 6.74 -3.52
C GLY A 101 -6.20 5.58 -3.34
N VAL A 102 -6.69 4.34 -3.40
CA VAL A 102 -5.86 3.12 -3.36
C VAL A 102 -4.90 3.06 -4.55
N ALA A 103 -5.41 3.27 -5.75
CA ALA A 103 -4.62 3.27 -6.98
C ALA A 103 -3.58 4.41 -7.01
N ALA A 104 -4.01 5.64 -6.72
CA ALA A 104 -3.13 6.82 -6.72
C ALA A 104 -1.94 6.69 -5.76
N ALA A 105 -2.08 5.94 -4.67
CA ALA A 105 -0.99 5.70 -3.74
C ALA A 105 -0.41 4.28 -3.82
N ASN A 106 -0.87 3.45 -4.76
CA ASN A 106 -0.40 2.08 -4.94
C ASN A 106 -0.44 1.27 -3.63
N VAL A 107 -1.54 1.37 -2.88
CA VAL A 107 -1.70 0.70 -1.58
C VAL A 107 -1.74 -0.81 -1.77
N SER A 108 -0.83 -1.51 -1.11
CA SER A 108 -0.68 -2.96 -1.22
C SER A 108 -0.37 -3.56 0.14
N GLY A 109 -1.04 -4.63 0.48
CA GLY A 109 -0.93 -5.31 1.76
C GLY A 109 -0.01 -6.54 1.74
N PRO A 110 -0.19 -7.46 2.69
CA PRO A 110 0.71 -8.59 2.95
C PRO A 110 0.94 -9.55 1.77
N ARG A 111 -0.03 -9.72 0.85
CA ARG A 111 0.13 -10.59 -0.34
C ARG A 111 1.05 -10.03 -1.42
N ARG A 112 1.59 -8.83 -1.25
CA ARG A 112 2.35 -8.15 -2.31
C ARG A 112 3.47 -9.01 -2.91
N ILE A 113 4.17 -9.79 -2.09
CA ILE A 113 5.31 -10.59 -2.57
C ILE A 113 4.84 -11.72 -3.49
N GLN A 114 3.77 -12.41 -3.12
CA GLN A 114 3.24 -13.52 -3.91
C GLN A 114 2.35 -13.04 -5.07
N SER A 115 1.45 -12.06 -4.82
CA SER A 115 0.44 -11.66 -5.79
C SER A 115 0.83 -10.45 -6.63
N GLY A 116 1.68 -9.57 -6.13
CA GLY A 116 1.98 -8.27 -6.72
C GLY A 116 1.31 -7.10 -6.00
N ALA A 117 1.67 -5.89 -6.38
CA ALA A 117 1.13 -4.65 -5.86
C ALA A 117 -0.19 -4.26 -6.53
N ALA A 118 -0.92 -3.29 -5.96
CA ALA A 118 -2.13 -2.74 -6.58
C ALA A 118 -1.94 -2.37 -8.05
N ARG A 119 -0.81 -1.72 -8.40
CA ARG A 119 -0.45 -1.37 -9.78
C ARG A 119 -0.38 -2.57 -10.73
N ASP A 120 -0.08 -3.76 -10.22
CA ASP A 120 0.07 -4.98 -11.05
C ASP A 120 -1.30 -5.60 -11.38
N PHE A 121 -2.33 -5.19 -10.66
CA PHE A 121 -3.73 -5.54 -10.91
C PHE A 121 -4.49 -4.47 -11.72
N MET A 122 -3.90 -3.30 -11.94
CA MET A 122 -4.50 -2.27 -12.77
C MET A 122 -4.30 -2.60 -14.25
N LEU A 123 -5.40 -2.75 -14.98
CA LEU A 123 -5.46 -3.05 -16.42
C LEU A 123 -5.61 -1.79 -17.26
N GLY A 124 -6.28 -0.79 -16.72
CA GLY A 124 -6.55 0.47 -17.40
C GLY A 124 -6.89 1.59 -16.44
N VAL A 125 -6.69 2.81 -16.91
CA VAL A 125 -7.06 4.04 -16.19
C VAL A 125 -7.67 5.06 -17.12
N ARG A 126 -8.58 5.87 -16.59
CA ARG A 126 -8.95 7.18 -17.11
C ARG A 126 -8.59 8.24 -16.09
N PHE A 127 -8.09 9.35 -16.55
CA PHE A 127 -7.71 10.47 -15.68
C PHE A 127 -7.77 11.79 -16.44
N VAL A 128 -7.86 12.88 -15.70
CA VAL A 128 -7.76 14.25 -16.21
C VAL A 128 -6.37 14.80 -15.86
N ASP A 129 -5.61 15.22 -16.86
CA ASP A 129 -4.30 15.83 -16.67
C ASP A 129 -4.41 17.30 -16.18
N GLY A 130 -3.27 17.94 -15.86
CA GLY A 130 -3.22 19.33 -15.41
C GLY A 130 -3.62 20.37 -16.45
N ARG A 131 -3.92 19.98 -17.69
CA ARG A 131 -4.51 20.85 -18.74
C ARG A 131 -6.03 20.72 -18.82
N GLY A 132 -6.63 19.78 -18.06
CA GLY A 132 -8.04 19.43 -18.20
C GLY A 132 -8.31 18.45 -19.34
N GLN A 133 -7.29 17.77 -19.89
CA GLN A 133 -7.49 16.78 -20.94
C GLN A 133 -7.83 15.42 -20.33
N ILE A 134 -8.89 14.79 -20.86
CA ILE A 134 -9.27 13.44 -20.50
C ILE A 134 -8.38 12.46 -21.24
N ILE A 135 -7.64 11.65 -20.50
CA ILE A 135 -6.72 10.64 -21.02
C ILE A 135 -7.20 9.27 -20.61
N LYS A 136 -7.21 8.33 -21.57
CA LYS A 136 -7.43 6.90 -21.33
C LYS A 136 -6.19 6.12 -21.73
N ASN A 137 -5.76 5.20 -20.88
CA ASN A 137 -4.65 4.29 -21.17
C ASN A 137 -4.94 2.89 -20.65
N GLY A 138 -4.47 1.88 -21.37
CA GLY A 138 -4.84 0.49 -21.09
C GLY A 138 -6.30 0.20 -21.43
N GLY A 139 -6.84 -0.86 -20.87
CA GLY A 139 -8.20 -1.32 -21.18
C GLY A 139 -8.74 -2.30 -20.16
N ARG A 140 -9.36 -3.38 -20.65
CA ARG A 140 -9.94 -4.47 -19.85
C ARG A 140 -9.22 -5.80 -20.08
N VAL A 141 -8.09 -5.77 -20.78
CA VAL A 141 -7.33 -6.96 -21.18
C VAL A 141 -5.98 -6.98 -20.46
N MET A 142 -5.51 -8.18 -20.14
CA MET A 142 -4.28 -8.38 -19.37
C MET A 142 -2.99 -7.94 -20.09
N LYS A 143 -3.03 -7.76 -21.41
CA LYS A 143 -1.86 -7.41 -22.22
C LYS A 143 -2.13 -6.15 -23.02
N ASN A 144 -1.51 -5.05 -22.62
CA ASN A 144 -1.38 -3.85 -23.44
C ASN A 144 -0.07 -3.95 -24.24
N VAL A 145 -0.16 -3.87 -25.56
CA VAL A 145 1.01 -4.05 -26.45
C VAL A 145 1.42 -2.77 -27.19
N THR A 146 0.73 -1.66 -26.96
CA THR A 146 0.95 -0.39 -27.68
C THR A 146 1.05 0.79 -26.74
N GLY A 147 2.04 1.66 -27.01
CA GLY A 147 2.23 2.90 -26.29
C GLY A 147 2.92 2.76 -24.93
N TYR A 148 2.97 3.87 -24.20
CA TYR A 148 3.51 3.92 -22.85
C TYR A 148 2.53 3.34 -21.84
N ASP A 149 3.05 2.69 -20.80
CA ASP A 149 2.24 2.17 -19.69
C ASP A 149 1.94 3.30 -18.68
N LEU A 150 0.95 4.15 -19.00
CA LEU A 150 0.50 5.20 -18.10
C LEU A 150 -0.27 4.63 -16.91
N VAL A 151 -0.79 3.40 -17.00
CA VAL A 151 -1.44 2.70 -15.87
C VAL A 151 -0.46 2.58 -14.71
N LYS A 152 0.75 2.07 -15.01
CA LYS A 152 1.82 1.93 -14.01
C LYS A 152 2.35 3.27 -13.51
N LEU A 153 2.37 4.29 -14.38
CA LEU A 153 2.81 5.63 -14.05
C LEU A 153 1.85 6.33 -13.07
N MET A 154 0.55 6.17 -13.27
CA MET A 154 -0.47 6.78 -12.41
C MET A 154 -0.53 6.13 -11.03
N ALA A 155 -0.17 4.85 -10.91
CA ALA A 155 -0.09 4.15 -9.65
C ALA A 155 1.06 4.68 -8.78
N GLY A 156 0.73 5.27 -7.63
CA GLY A 156 1.70 5.89 -6.73
C GLY A 156 2.05 7.35 -7.07
N SER A 157 1.31 7.98 -8.00
CA SER A 157 1.49 9.40 -8.36
C SER A 157 0.87 10.37 -7.35
N TYR A 158 0.05 9.90 -6.42
CA TYR A 158 -0.64 10.71 -5.40
C TYR A 158 -1.44 11.88 -5.98
N GLY A 159 -1.97 11.73 -7.21
CA GLY A 159 -2.72 12.77 -7.89
C GLY A 159 -1.88 13.96 -8.36
N THR A 160 -0.54 13.85 -8.40
CA THR A 160 0.36 14.92 -8.85
C THR A 160 0.55 14.97 -10.36
N LEU A 161 0.16 13.90 -11.08
CA LEU A 161 0.24 13.78 -12.54
C LEU A 161 -1.13 13.87 -13.23
N GLY A 162 -2.20 13.73 -12.46
CA GLY A 162 -3.56 13.72 -12.97
C GLY A 162 -4.55 13.25 -11.93
N VAL A 163 -5.81 13.55 -12.15
CA VAL A 163 -6.93 13.16 -11.29
C VAL A 163 -7.58 11.92 -11.88
N LEU A 164 -7.44 10.77 -11.21
CA LEU A 164 -8.07 9.51 -11.63
C LEU A 164 -9.58 9.63 -11.64
N THR A 165 -10.23 9.14 -12.70
CA THR A 165 -11.69 9.14 -12.87
C THR A 165 -12.27 7.73 -12.94
N GLU A 166 -11.55 6.77 -13.54
CA GLU A 166 -11.95 5.38 -13.70
C GLU A 166 -10.73 4.46 -13.62
N ILE A 167 -10.92 3.27 -13.05
CA ILE A 167 -9.87 2.26 -12.92
C ILE A 167 -10.44 0.91 -13.34
N SER A 168 -9.74 0.22 -14.23
CA SER A 168 -10.00 -1.18 -14.58
C SER A 168 -9.04 -2.06 -13.79
N LEU A 169 -9.56 -3.07 -13.12
CA LEU A 169 -8.82 -3.97 -12.24
C LEU A 169 -8.99 -5.43 -12.64
N LYS A 170 -7.89 -6.17 -12.57
CA LYS A 170 -7.94 -7.62 -12.44
C LYS A 170 -8.29 -7.98 -11.01
N VAL A 171 -9.19 -8.94 -10.84
CA VAL A 171 -9.55 -9.52 -9.54
C VAL A 171 -9.18 -11.01 -9.52
N LEU A 172 -9.14 -11.64 -8.35
CA LEU A 172 -8.83 -13.06 -8.22
C LEU A 172 -9.87 -13.77 -7.37
N PRO A 173 -10.06 -15.09 -7.56
CA PRO A 173 -10.88 -15.89 -6.68
C PRO A 173 -10.36 -15.85 -5.22
N LYS A 174 -11.27 -15.97 -4.26
CA LYS A 174 -10.91 -16.24 -2.87
C LYS A 174 -10.37 -17.67 -2.73
N PRO A 175 -9.34 -17.90 -1.88
CA PRO A 175 -8.93 -19.26 -1.54
C PRO A 175 -10.03 -19.97 -0.77
N ARG A 176 -10.10 -21.28 -0.87
CA ARG A 176 -11.08 -22.11 -0.12
C ARG A 176 -10.68 -22.26 1.35
N ALA A 177 -9.37 -22.25 1.62
CA ALA A 177 -8.81 -22.34 2.96
C ALA A 177 -7.58 -21.46 3.11
N THR A 178 -7.35 -21.00 4.32
CA THR A 178 -6.15 -20.27 4.75
C THR A 178 -5.58 -20.95 5.98
N GLY A 179 -4.29 -21.24 5.97
CA GLY A 179 -3.55 -21.70 7.14
C GLY A 179 -2.47 -20.70 7.49
N VAL A 180 -2.27 -20.44 8.77
CA VAL A 180 -1.21 -19.58 9.28
C VAL A 180 -0.31 -20.37 10.21
N MET A 181 0.93 -20.57 9.80
CA MET A 181 1.95 -21.15 10.66
C MET A 181 2.47 -20.06 11.59
N LEU A 182 2.47 -20.33 12.88
CA LEU A 182 2.93 -19.43 13.95
C LEU A 182 4.17 -20.02 14.60
N ILE A 183 5.29 -19.30 14.61
CA ILE A 183 6.52 -19.66 15.32
C ILE A 183 6.78 -18.57 16.35
N GLU A 184 6.87 -18.93 17.60
CA GLU A 184 7.02 -18.00 18.73
C GLU A 184 8.50 -17.84 19.13
N GLY A 185 8.82 -16.70 19.75
CA GLY A 185 10.10 -16.45 20.42
C GLY A 185 11.30 -16.21 19.51
N LEU A 186 11.12 -16.04 18.18
CA LEU A 186 12.25 -15.73 17.32
C LEU A 186 12.71 -14.28 17.50
N SER A 187 14.03 -14.07 17.51
CA SER A 187 14.61 -12.74 17.31
C SER A 187 14.38 -12.26 15.89
N ASP A 188 14.46 -10.95 15.64
CA ASP A 188 14.26 -10.34 14.32
C ASP A 188 15.11 -11.00 13.23
N ASP A 189 16.40 -11.22 13.49
CA ASP A 189 17.32 -11.86 12.53
C ASP A 189 16.89 -13.29 12.17
N ARG A 190 16.52 -14.07 13.19
CA ARG A 190 16.05 -15.45 12.99
C ARG A 190 14.71 -15.47 12.27
N ALA A 191 13.80 -14.56 12.63
CA ALA A 191 12.49 -14.43 12.00
C ALA A 191 12.59 -14.07 10.53
N VAL A 192 13.37 -13.05 10.18
CA VAL A 192 13.59 -12.65 8.77
C VAL A 192 14.26 -13.76 7.97
N THR A 193 15.18 -14.50 8.58
CA THR A 193 15.81 -15.67 7.94
C THR A 193 14.78 -16.78 7.68
N ALA A 194 13.91 -17.10 8.66
CA ALA A 194 12.84 -18.08 8.51
C ALA A 194 11.85 -17.66 7.42
N LEU A 195 11.40 -16.39 7.44
CA LEU A 195 10.49 -15.83 6.44
C LEU A 195 11.08 -15.84 5.03
N SER A 196 12.37 -15.52 4.89
CA SER A 196 13.08 -15.58 3.60
C SER A 196 13.17 -17.02 3.07
N ARG A 197 13.44 -18.00 3.95
CA ARG A 197 13.44 -19.44 3.60
C ARG A 197 12.04 -19.88 3.16
N ALA A 198 11.01 -19.46 3.89
CA ALA A 198 9.62 -19.78 3.55
C ALA A 198 9.20 -19.21 2.21
N LEU A 199 9.48 -17.93 1.93
CA LEU A 199 9.18 -17.28 0.65
C LEU A 199 9.97 -17.86 -0.52
N GLY A 200 11.19 -18.34 -0.28
CA GLY A 200 12.02 -19.02 -1.29
C GLY A 200 11.64 -20.49 -1.53
N SER A 201 10.69 -21.03 -0.77
CA SER A 201 10.23 -22.42 -0.92
C SER A 201 9.21 -22.59 -2.06
N PRO A 202 8.97 -23.82 -2.54
CA PRO A 202 7.96 -24.09 -3.57
C PRO A 202 6.52 -24.10 -3.02
N PHE A 203 6.29 -23.66 -1.78
CA PHE A 203 5.01 -23.81 -1.10
C PHE A 203 4.08 -22.59 -1.23
N GLU A 204 4.37 -21.67 -2.15
CA GLU A 204 3.50 -20.52 -2.50
C GLU A 204 3.02 -19.72 -1.28
N VAL A 205 3.97 -19.33 -0.41
CA VAL A 205 3.69 -18.50 0.76
C VAL A 205 3.08 -17.17 0.34
N SER A 206 1.89 -16.86 0.86
CA SER A 206 1.11 -15.68 0.47
C SER A 206 1.19 -14.51 1.47
N GLY A 207 1.84 -14.70 2.61
CA GLY A 207 2.10 -13.68 3.62
C GLY A 207 3.23 -14.12 4.54
N ALA A 208 4.08 -13.19 4.94
CA ALA A 208 5.28 -13.46 5.72
C ALA A 208 5.58 -12.25 6.62
N ALA A 209 5.19 -12.32 7.89
CA ALA A 209 5.27 -11.22 8.85
C ALA A 209 5.92 -11.67 10.18
N HIS A 210 6.50 -10.70 10.89
CA HIS A 210 7.04 -10.90 12.24
C HIS A 210 6.71 -9.71 13.13
N LEU A 211 6.12 -9.99 14.27
CA LEU A 211 5.82 -9.04 15.34
C LEU A 211 6.81 -9.25 16.47
N GLN A 212 7.50 -8.19 16.88
CA GLN A 212 8.37 -8.22 18.08
C GLN A 212 7.59 -8.45 19.37
N LYS A 213 6.28 -8.11 19.35
CA LYS A 213 5.34 -8.35 20.45
C LYS A 213 4.03 -8.87 19.87
N GLY A 214 3.73 -10.12 20.10
CA GLY A 214 2.42 -10.73 19.83
C GLY A 214 1.37 -10.34 20.89
N GLN A 215 0.23 -11.00 20.86
CA GLN A 215 -0.88 -10.70 21.78
C GLN A 215 -0.52 -10.99 23.27
N ASP A 216 0.30 -11.96 23.52
CA ASP A 216 0.82 -12.34 24.86
C ASP A 216 2.13 -11.60 25.22
N GLY A 217 2.61 -10.72 24.37
CA GLY A 217 3.86 -9.96 24.53
C GLY A 217 5.11 -10.68 24.02
N ALA A 218 5.05 -11.97 23.68
CA ALA A 218 6.16 -12.69 23.07
C ALA A 218 6.27 -12.38 21.56
N PRO A 219 7.47 -12.48 20.96
CA PRO A 219 7.62 -12.36 19.51
C PRO A 219 6.88 -13.46 18.76
N VAL A 220 6.22 -13.14 17.65
CA VAL A 220 5.54 -14.13 16.81
C VAL A 220 5.85 -13.92 15.33
N THR A 221 6.21 -15.01 14.67
CA THR A 221 6.46 -15.06 13.22
C THR A 221 5.29 -15.77 12.55
N MET A 222 4.71 -15.14 11.52
CA MET A 222 3.49 -15.58 10.86
C MET A 222 3.78 -15.88 9.40
N ILE A 223 3.42 -17.08 8.93
CA ILE A 223 3.56 -17.51 7.55
C ILE A 223 2.20 -17.98 7.04
N ARG A 224 1.68 -17.38 5.97
CA ARG A 224 0.36 -17.68 5.42
C ARG A 224 0.46 -18.57 4.19
N LEU A 225 -0.33 -19.62 4.19
CA LEU A 225 -0.58 -20.53 3.06
C LEU A 225 -2.07 -20.46 2.69
N GLU A 226 -2.37 -20.43 1.40
CA GLU A 226 -3.75 -20.32 0.89
C GLU A 226 -3.99 -21.34 -0.22
N GLY A 227 -5.22 -21.85 -0.33
CA GLY A 227 -5.58 -22.81 -1.38
C GLY A 227 -6.74 -23.72 -0.98
N PHE A 228 -6.67 -25.01 -1.33
CA PHE A 228 -7.57 -26.03 -0.83
C PHE A 228 -7.07 -26.56 0.52
N GLU A 229 -7.98 -26.97 1.39
CA GLU A 229 -7.67 -27.39 2.77
C GLU A 229 -6.57 -28.47 2.83
N SER A 230 -6.71 -29.57 2.07
CA SER A 230 -5.71 -30.64 2.02
C SER A 230 -4.34 -30.15 1.51
N SER A 231 -4.32 -29.22 0.55
CA SER A 231 -3.09 -28.63 0.03
C SER A 231 -2.43 -27.72 1.05
N VAL A 232 -3.22 -26.93 1.81
CA VAL A 232 -2.70 -26.06 2.88
C VAL A 232 -2.08 -26.90 3.96
N ALA A 233 -2.75 -27.95 4.45
CA ALA A 233 -2.25 -28.86 5.48
C ALA A 233 -0.94 -29.56 5.05
N TYR A 234 -0.90 -30.10 3.82
CA TYR A 234 0.30 -30.73 3.26
C TYR A 234 1.48 -29.75 3.19
N ARG A 235 1.26 -28.57 2.58
CA ARG A 235 2.33 -27.56 2.43
C ARG A 235 2.82 -27.02 3.76
N ALA A 236 1.94 -26.86 4.76
CA ALA A 236 2.34 -26.46 6.10
C ALA A 236 3.25 -27.53 6.76
N GLY A 237 2.91 -28.80 6.60
CA GLY A 237 3.74 -29.91 7.12
C GLY A 237 5.12 -29.95 6.45
N GLU A 238 5.19 -29.84 5.13
CA GLU A 238 6.46 -29.86 4.39
C GLU A 238 7.32 -28.61 4.66
N LEU A 239 6.68 -27.43 4.69
CA LEU A 239 7.36 -26.19 5.04
C LEU A 239 7.89 -26.24 6.48
N GLY A 240 7.11 -26.80 7.42
CA GLY A 240 7.53 -27.00 8.82
C GLY A 240 8.80 -27.82 8.92
N LYS A 241 8.93 -28.91 8.14
CA LYS A 241 10.17 -29.71 8.10
C LYS A 241 11.38 -28.88 7.66
N SER A 242 11.20 -27.95 6.73
CA SER A 242 12.27 -27.08 6.27
C SER A 242 12.61 -25.95 7.24
N LEU A 243 11.75 -25.69 8.22
CA LEU A 243 11.89 -24.64 9.22
C LEU A 243 12.21 -25.17 10.64
N THR A 244 12.49 -26.45 10.81
CA THR A 244 12.78 -27.08 12.11
C THR A 244 13.87 -26.38 12.92
N ASP A 245 14.88 -25.79 12.26
CA ASP A 245 15.96 -25.02 12.91
C ASP A 245 15.44 -23.77 13.65
N PHE A 246 14.23 -23.31 13.33
CA PHE A 246 13.64 -22.10 13.91
C PHE A 246 12.70 -22.37 15.06
N GLY A 247 12.36 -23.62 15.32
CA GLY A 247 11.47 -24.06 16.39
C GLY A 247 10.24 -24.79 15.87
N GLU A 248 9.37 -25.15 16.80
CA GLU A 248 8.08 -25.73 16.48
C GLU A 248 7.10 -24.65 16.00
N PHE A 249 6.11 -25.05 15.21
CA PHE A 249 5.05 -24.16 14.77
C PHE A 249 3.68 -24.70 15.18
N THR A 250 2.75 -23.80 15.40
CA THR A 250 1.31 -24.11 15.44
C THR A 250 0.67 -23.70 14.13
N LEU A 251 -0.31 -24.49 13.65
CA LEU A 251 -1.07 -24.18 12.44
C LEU A 251 -2.48 -23.72 12.84
N GLU A 252 -2.73 -22.41 12.68
CA GLU A 252 -4.07 -21.85 12.82
C GLU A 252 -4.81 -21.95 11.49
N THR A 253 -6.01 -22.52 11.49
CA THR A 253 -6.86 -22.72 10.29
C THR A 253 -8.26 -22.15 10.45
N ASP A 254 -8.61 -21.64 11.62
CA ASP A 254 -9.88 -20.96 11.83
C ASP A 254 -9.99 -19.74 10.93
N PRO A 255 -11.04 -19.64 10.07
CA PRO A 255 -11.15 -18.56 9.09
C PRO A 255 -11.22 -17.16 9.73
N GLU A 256 -11.89 -16.99 10.85
CA GLU A 256 -12.04 -15.70 11.52
C GLU A 256 -10.72 -15.27 12.15
N ARG A 257 -10.03 -16.19 12.83
CA ARG A 257 -8.72 -15.92 13.46
C ARG A 257 -7.65 -15.62 12.43
N THR A 258 -7.59 -16.40 11.35
CA THR A 258 -6.61 -16.17 10.27
C THR A 258 -6.86 -14.82 9.58
N ALA A 259 -8.13 -14.47 9.31
CA ALA A 259 -8.48 -13.18 8.73
C ALA A 259 -8.15 -12.01 9.67
N ALA A 260 -8.49 -12.14 10.96
CA ALA A 260 -8.20 -11.12 11.97
C ALA A 260 -6.69 -10.91 12.15
N GLY A 261 -5.90 -11.99 12.20
CA GLY A 261 -4.44 -11.92 12.32
C GLY A 261 -3.80 -11.17 11.14
N TRP A 262 -4.24 -11.43 9.90
CA TRP A 262 -3.71 -10.73 8.74
C TRP A 262 -4.26 -9.30 8.58
N ALA A 263 -5.48 -9.01 9.02
CA ALA A 263 -5.99 -7.64 9.12
C ALA A 263 -5.17 -6.83 10.13
N HIS A 264 -4.76 -7.44 11.26
CA HIS A 264 -3.90 -6.82 12.27
C HIS A 264 -2.56 -6.36 11.68
N ILE A 265 -1.93 -7.17 10.83
CA ILE A 265 -0.70 -6.81 10.10
C ILE A 265 -1.00 -5.73 9.04
N ARG A 266 -1.99 -5.98 8.17
CA ARG A 266 -2.34 -5.14 7.03
C ARG A 266 -2.66 -3.70 7.45
N ASP A 267 -3.46 -3.54 8.51
CA ASP A 267 -3.98 -2.25 8.94
C ASP A 267 -3.12 -1.60 10.05
N VAL A 268 -1.93 -2.17 10.31
CA VAL A 268 -0.95 -1.63 11.27
C VAL A 268 -1.57 -1.43 12.66
N VAL A 269 -2.40 -2.39 13.08
CA VAL A 269 -3.15 -2.32 14.36
C VAL A 269 -2.22 -2.13 15.57
N PRO A 270 -0.99 -2.72 15.64
CA PRO A 270 -0.07 -2.50 16.76
C PRO A 270 0.26 -1.03 17.06
N PHE A 271 0.11 -0.13 16.08
CA PHE A 271 0.44 1.29 16.24
C PHE A 271 -0.78 2.22 16.22
N GLN A 272 -1.99 1.69 16.11
CA GLN A 272 -3.22 2.49 16.17
C GLN A 272 -3.42 3.06 17.57
N GLY A 273 -3.86 4.33 17.65
CA GLY A 273 -4.13 5.02 18.92
C GLY A 273 -2.90 5.26 19.82
N ARG A 274 -1.69 5.00 19.34
CA ARG A 274 -0.43 5.24 20.06
C ARG A 274 0.21 6.52 19.60
N ASP A 275 0.83 7.25 20.53
CA ASP A 275 1.55 8.49 20.23
C ASP A 275 2.90 8.20 19.57
N GLY A 276 3.33 9.14 18.73
CA GLY A 276 4.59 9.06 17.99
C GLY A 276 4.42 8.99 16.47
N ASP A 277 5.53 9.14 15.77
CA ASP A 277 5.59 9.08 14.32
C ASP A 277 5.58 7.63 13.83
N VAL A 278 4.73 7.34 12.83
CA VAL A 278 4.71 6.02 12.19
C VAL A 278 5.31 6.11 10.79
N TRP A 279 6.30 5.27 10.57
CA TRP A 279 7.06 5.18 9.33
C TRP A 279 6.86 3.85 8.64
N ARG A 280 6.84 3.90 7.32
CA ARG A 280 6.88 2.74 6.44
C ARG A 280 8.23 2.70 5.75
N LEU A 281 9.04 1.68 6.08
CA LEU A 281 10.37 1.52 5.52
C LEU A 281 10.35 0.37 4.51
N SER A 282 11.03 0.54 3.39
CA SER A 282 11.24 -0.52 2.41
C SER A 282 12.72 -0.74 2.21
N VAL A 283 13.17 -1.94 2.50
CA VAL A 283 14.58 -2.34 2.47
C VAL A 283 14.71 -3.75 1.89
N LYS A 284 15.91 -4.18 1.61
CA LYS A 284 16.18 -5.59 1.35
C LYS A 284 15.95 -6.39 2.65
N PRO A 285 15.24 -7.52 2.61
CA PRO A 285 14.90 -8.27 3.82
C PRO A 285 16.07 -8.55 4.76
N SER A 286 17.22 -8.97 4.25
CA SER A 286 18.42 -9.26 5.05
C SER A 286 18.98 -8.07 5.81
N ASP A 287 18.65 -6.85 5.43
CA ASP A 287 19.16 -5.64 6.07
C ASP A 287 18.19 -5.11 7.14
N ALA A 288 16.92 -5.59 7.12
CA ALA A 288 15.85 -5.08 7.96
C ALA A 288 16.13 -5.16 9.47
N PRO A 289 16.62 -6.28 10.03
CA PRO A 289 16.92 -6.37 11.46
C PRO A 289 18.01 -5.36 11.87
N GLY A 290 19.07 -5.23 11.06
CA GLY A 290 20.15 -4.28 11.31
C GLY A 290 19.69 -2.82 11.27
N VAL A 291 18.76 -2.48 10.36
CA VAL A 291 18.15 -1.14 10.31
C VAL A 291 17.37 -0.86 11.60
N VAL A 292 16.51 -1.79 12.04
CA VAL A 292 15.71 -1.62 13.27
C VAL A 292 16.61 -1.55 14.50
N ALA A 293 17.62 -2.43 14.61
CA ALA A 293 18.57 -2.42 15.73
C ALA A 293 19.36 -1.09 15.85
N SER A 294 19.60 -0.40 14.71
CA SER A 294 20.28 0.90 14.69
C SER A 294 19.39 2.06 15.18
N LEU A 295 18.09 1.86 15.33
CA LEU A 295 17.09 2.85 15.72
C LEU A 295 16.58 2.57 17.16
N SER A 296 17.50 2.53 18.11
CA SER A 296 17.20 2.25 19.51
C SER A 296 16.13 3.21 20.06
N GLY A 297 15.09 2.65 20.68
CA GLY A 297 13.93 3.39 21.17
C GLY A 297 12.73 3.41 20.20
N ALA A 298 12.89 2.94 18.96
CA ALA A 298 11.77 2.66 18.08
C ALA A 298 11.19 1.26 18.35
N GLU A 299 9.91 1.07 18.01
CA GLU A 299 9.25 -0.23 17.96
C GLU A 299 8.96 -0.58 16.49
N ALA A 300 9.07 -1.85 16.15
CA ALA A 300 8.88 -2.29 14.77
C ALA A 300 8.11 -3.60 14.66
N PHE A 301 7.54 -3.82 13.50
CA PHE A 301 7.18 -5.14 13.01
C PHE A 301 7.46 -5.24 11.51
N TYR A 302 7.56 -6.46 11.02
CA TYR A 302 7.98 -6.76 9.66
C TYR A 302 6.85 -7.40 8.87
N ASP A 303 6.74 -7.01 7.60
CA ASP A 303 5.90 -7.67 6.61
C ASP A 303 6.75 -7.92 5.35
N TRP A 304 6.19 -8.63 4.36
CA TRP A 304 6.87 -8.99 3.11
C TRP A 304 8.19 -9.72 3.34
N GLY A 305 8.25 -10.55 4.38
CA GLY A 305 9.45 -11.29 4.76
C GLY A 305 10.61 -10.43 5.24
N GLY A 306 10.35 -9.23 5.73
CA GLY A 306 11.34 -8.22 6.13
C GLY A 306 11.54 -7.09 5.11
N GLY A 307 10.99 -7.23 3.88
CA GLY A 307 11.08 -6.18 2.86
C GLY A 307 10.27 -4.91 3.17
N LEU A 308 9.33 -5.01 4.08
CA LEU A 308 8.57 -3.91 4.66
C LEU A 308 8.74 -3.92 6.18
N ILE A 309 9.13 -2.77 6.73
CA ILE A 309 9.15 -2.51 8.16
C ILE A 309 8.13 -1.41 8.45
N TRP A 310 7.22 -1.68 9.36
CA TRP A 310 6.45 -0.67 10.03
C TRP A 310 7.16 -0.30 11.31
N LEU A 311 7.42 1.00 11.51
CA LEU A 311 8.21 1.51 12.62
C LEU A 311 7.46 2.63 13.31
N LEU A 312 7.30 2.50 14.62
CA LEU A 312 6.83 3.55 15.50
C LEU A 312 8.03 4.18 16.18
N ALA A 313 8.19 5.49 16.03
CA ALA A 313 9.11 6.32 16.80
C ALA A 313 8.31 7.06 17.89
N PRO A 314 8.30 6.57 19.14
CA PRO A 314 7.59 7.23 20.23
C PRO A 314 8.11 8.64 20.48
N GLU A 315 7.27 9.51 20.96
CA GLU A 315 7.69 10.85 21.38
C GLU A 315 8.75 10.75 22.50
N GLY A 316 9.80 11.55 22.39
CA GLY A 316 10.93 11.52 23.34
C GLY A 316 11.90 10.34 23.22
N SER A 317 11.69 9.42 22.28
CA SER A 317 12.60 8.27 22.06
C SER A 317 13.98 8.64 21.52
N GLY A 318 14.16 9.88 21.02
CA GLY A 318 15.38 10.30 20.34
C GLY A 318 15.48 9.82 18.88
N VAL A 319 14.54 9.02 18.41
CA VAL A 319 14.47 8.56 17.00
C VAL A 319 13.85 9.67 16.16
N THR A 320 14.60 10.18 15.18
CA THR A 320 14.20 11.33 14.35
C THR A 320 14.02 10.92 12.88
N ALA A 321 13.31 11.74 12.11
CA ALA A 321 13.20 11.57 10.67
C ALA A 321 14.57 11.45 9.99
N GLN A 322 15.55 12.23 10.45
CA GLN A 322 16.92 12.21 9.92
C GLN A 322 17.60 10.86 10.22
N SER A 323 17.51 10.36 11.47
CA SER A 323 18.12 9.07 11.83
C SER A 323 17.50 7.91 11.07
N ILE A 324 16.17 7.91 10.91
CA ILE A 324 15.44 6.88 10.14
C ILE A 324 15.88 6.90 8.68
N ARG A 325 15.87 8.05 8.03
CA ARG A 325 16.28 8.18 6.63
C ARG A 325 17.74 7.81 6.41
N ALA A 326 18.62 8.21 7.33
CA ALA A 326 20.03 7.84 7.27
C ALA A 326 20.23 6.32 7.42
N ALA A 327 19.46 5.67 8.30
CA ALA A 327 19.51 4.22 8.47
C ALA A 327 19.11 3.47 7.19
N VAL A 328 18.00 3.85 6.57
CA VAL A 328 17.55 3.17 5.32
C VAL A 328 18.42 3.53 4.11
N ALA A 329 18.95 4.75 4.04
CA ALA A 329 19.81 5.18 2.93
C ALA A 329 21.10 4.36 2.86
N ARG A 330 21.68 3.96 4.01
CA ARG A 330 22.89 3.12 4.07
C ARG A 330 22.73 1.78 3.35
N VAL A 331 21.50 1.26 3.29
CA VAL A 331 21.18 -0.03 2.67
C VAL A 331 20.43 0.12 1.34
N GLY A 332 20.37 1.35 0.79
CA GLY A 332 19.67 1.63 -0.47
C GLY A 332 18.14 1.54 -0.37
N GLY A 333 17.60 1.62 0.86
CA GLY A 333 16.17 1.61 1.12
C GLY A 333 15.52 2.98 1.03
N HIS A 334 14.24 3.04 1.35
CA HIS A 334 13.51 4.30 1.46
C HIS A 334 12.49 4.28 2.61
N ALA A 335 12.24 5.47 3.17
CA ALA A 335 11.30 5.69 4.27
C ALA A 335 10.19 6.64 3.83
N THR A 336 8.96 6.34 4.27
CA THR A 336 7.80 7.21 4.11
C THR A 336 7.18 7.46 5.47
N LEU A 337 7.00 8.72 5.84
CA LEU A 337 6.24 9.10 7.03
C LEU A 337 4.75 8.91 6.73
N ILE A 338 4.11 8.03 7.48
CA ILE A 338 2.68 7.72 7.31
C ILE A 338 1.83 8.54 8.28
N ARG A 339 2.26 8.64 9.54
CA ARG A 339 1.61 9.45 10.59
C ARG A 339 2.68 10.26 11.31
N GLY A 340 2.47 11.55 11.45
CA GLY A 340 3.38 12.49 12.11
C GLY A 340 3.41 13.84 11.40
N THR A 341 4.32 14.72 11.83
CA THR A 341 4.51 16.04 11.22
C THR A 341 5.65 16.00 10.20
N PRO A 342 5.37 16.17 8.90
CA PRO A 342 6.38 16.02 7.85
C PRO A 342 7.25 17.27 7.69
N SER A 343 7.96 17.68 8.74
CA SER A 343 8.81 18.89 8.74
C SER A 343 9.92 18.88 7.66
N GLN A 344 10.34 17.69 7.24
CA GLN A 344 11.37 17.48 6.19
C GLN A 344 10.83 16.71 5.00
N GLY A 345 9.50 16.82 4.71
CA GLY A 345 8.81 16.00 3.73
C GLY A 345 8.41 14.61 4.27
N ALA A 346 7.40 14.01 3.67
CA ALA A 346 6.94 12.68 4.07
C ALA A 346 7.71 11.56 3.34
N PHE A 347 8.18 11.79 2.13
CA PHE A 347 8.84 10.80 1.29
C PHE A 347 10.37 10.86 1.41
N GLN A 348 11.05 9.75 1.06
CA GLN A 348 12.50 9.71 0.98
C GLN A 348 12.99 10.68 -0.10
N PRO A 349 14.01 11.51 0.17
CA PRO A 349 14.66 12.33 -0.85
C PRO A 349 15.15 11.50 -2.04
N LEU A 350 14.88 11.99 -3.25
CA LEU A 350 15.28 11.32 -4.46
C LEU A 350 16.72 11.68 -4.86
N SER A 351 17.40 10.77 -5.54
CA SER A 351 18.67 11.14 -6.18
C SER A 351 18.42 12.22 -7.25
N PRO A 352 19.39 13.11 -7.51
CA PRO A 352 19.21 14.22 -8.46
C PRO A 352 18.72 13.78 -9.84
N ALA A 353 19.19 12.63 -10.35
CA ALA A 353 18.78 12.10 -11.64
C ALA A 353 17.31 11.66 -11.63
N VAL A 354 16.86 10.97 -10.57
CA VAL A 354 15.46 10.53 -10.43
C VAL A 354 14.54 11.73 -10.22
N ALA A 355 14.97 12.72 -9.42
CA ALA A 355 14.22 13.96 -9.20
C ALA A 355 14.00 14.70 -10.54
N ALA A 356 15.03 14.84 -11.36
CA ALA A 356 14.93 15.49 -12.68
C ALA A 356 13.94 14.77 -13.63
N LEU A 357 13.91 13.42 -13.60
CA LEU A 357 12.94 12.63 -14.36
C LEU A 357 11.51 12.85 -13.85
N GLN A 358 11.32 12.84 -12.54
CA GLN A 358 10.03 13.08 -11.89
C GLN A 358 9.50 14.49 -12.25
N ASP A 359 10.35 15.50 -12.16
CA ASP A 359 10.01 16.88 -12.54
C ASP A 359 9.69 17.01 -14.05
N GLY A 360 10.42 16.28 -14.88
CA GLY A 360 10.13 16.19 -16.31
C GLY A 360 8.75 15.63 -16.61
N LEU A 361 8.37 14.54 -15.93
CA LEU A 361 7.03 13.94 -16.03
C LEU A 361 5.97 14.92 -15.53
N ARG A 362 6.20 15.54 -14.37
CA ARG A 362 5.27 16.52 -13.80
C ARG A 362 5.02 17.68 -14.78
N ARG A 363 6.06 18.28 -15.35
CA ARG A 363 5.91 19.35 -16.36
C ARG A 363 5.13 18.89 -17.61
N LYS A 364 5.19 17.61 -17.95
CA LYS A 364 4.42 17.06 -19.09
C LYS A 364 2.94 16.89 -18.76
N PHE A 365 2.60 16.37 -17.60
CA PHE A 365 1.22 16.07 -17.21
C PHE A 365 0.54 17.24 -16.51
N ASP A 366 1.27 18.04 -15.73
CA ASP A 366 0.77 19.22 -15.02
C ASP A 366 1.69 20.42 -15.22
N PRO A 367 1.70 21.04 -16.43
CA PRO A 367 2.60 22.15 -16.74
C PRO A 367 2.34 23.40 -15.90
N ARG A 368 1.12 23.53 -15.37
CA ARG A 368 0.73 24.65 -14.48
C ARG A 368 1.05 24.38 -13.01
N GLN A 369 1.46 23.17 -12.68
CA GLN A 369 1.77 22.72 -11.32
C GLN A 369 0.63 22.97 -10.32
N ILE A 370 -0.60 22.73 -10.75
CA ILE A 370 -1.81 22.96 -9.95
C ILE A 370 -2.29 21.72 -9.20
N LEU A 371 -1.85 20.51 -9.61
CA LEU A 371 -2.32 19.27 -9.02
C LEU A 371 -1.44 18.86 -7.82
N ASN A 372 -1.97 18.94 -6.61
CA ASN A 372 -1.26 18.60 -5.36
C ASN A 372 0.19 19.15 -5.32
N PRO A 373 0.42 20.46 -5.54
CA PRO A 373 1.77 21.01 -5.56
C PRO A 373 2.44 20.84 -4.21
N GLY A 374 3.70 20.41 -4.22
CA GLY A 374 4.50 20.21 -3.02
C GLY A 374 4.24 18.91 -2.25
N LEU A 375 3.18 18.16 -2.54
CA LEU A 375 2.80 16.97 -1.76
C LEU A 375 3.93 15.93 -1.64
N MET A 376 4.66 15.69 -2.72
CA MET A 376 5.72 14.67 -2.77
C MET A 376 7.14 15.29 -2.73
N THR A 377 7.27 16.58 -2.58
CA THR A 377 8.58 17.25 -2.49
C THR A 377 9.12 17.24 -1.06
N GLU A 378 10.40 17.47 -0.93
CA GLU A 378 11.00 17.83 0.36
C GLU A 378 10.39 19.16 0.82
N GLY A 379 10.08 19.26 2.12
CA GLY A 379 9.68 20.53 2.69
C GLY A 379 10.80 21.53 2.48
N GLN A 380 10.61 22.52 1.64
CA GLN A 380 11.42 23.73 1.73
C GLN A 380 11.05 24.34 3.08
N ALA A 381 12.04 24.42 3.97
CA ALA A 381 11.90 25.25 5.16
C ALA A 381 11.54 26.67 4.68
N ALA A 382 10.35 27.14 5.09
CA ALA A 382 9.92 28.50 4.87
C ALA A 382 10.81 29.47 5.61
#